data_f3c4607a76a8dca458eb346c082d2002
#
_entry.id   f3c4607a76a8dca458eb346c082d2002
#
_cell.length_a   1.000
_cell.length_b   1.000
_cell.length_c   1.000
_cell.angle_alpha   90.00
_cell.angle_beta   90.00
_cell.angle_gamma   90.00
#
_symmetry.space_group_name_H-M   'P 1'
#
loop_
_entity.id
_entity.type
_entity.pdbx_description
1 polymer ?
#
loop_
_entity_poly.entity_id
_entity_poly.type
_entity_poly.pdbx_seq_one_letter_code
_entity_poly.pdbx_strand_id
1 'polypeptide(L)'
;MKIRIATPEDASAIQSIYRYYVEHTAITFELEVPSVEEFQGRIKNTLERYPYLVAEEDRVIIGYAYAGIFYDRRAYDWSAEMSVYVQKGIHGKGVGTALYEKMEELLKKQHIVNLFACITHPNAESEAFHAARGYERKAHFEKCGYKMGQWWDIVWMQKIIAPHDEAPEPFQRFTGGF
;
A
#
# COMPACT_ATOMS: atom_id res chain seq x y z
N MET A 1 8.99 -17.15 5.67
CA MET A 1 8.69 -15.71 5.45
C MET A 1 8.23 -15.09 6.77
N LYS A 2 8.76 -13.92 7.13
CA LYS A 2 8.43 -13.15 8.32
C LYS A 2 7.93 -11.77 7.89
N ILE A 3 6.82 -11.31 8.49
CA ILE A 3 6.35 -9.92 8.33
C ILE A 3 6.81 -9.11 9.54
N ARG A 4 7.39 -7.95 9.31
CA ARG A 4 7.82 -7.02 10.37
C ARG A 4 7.62 -5.56 9.97
N ILE A 5 7.69 -4.68 10.95
CA ILE A 5 7.73 -3.23 10.70
C ILE A 5 9.02 -2.90 9.95
N ALA A 6 8.89 -2.03 8.94
CA ALA A 6 10.03 -1.49 8.23
C ALA A 6 10.80 -0.49 9.12
N THR A 7 12.09 -0.38 8.85
CA THR A 7 12.95 0.66 9.41
C THR A 7 13.61 1.46 8.28
N PRO A 8 14.13 2.66 8.53
CA PRO A 8 14.83 3.44 7.50
C PRO A 8 16.00 2.70 6.85
N GLU A 9 16.60 1.74 7.54
CA GLU A 9 17.69 0.89 7.02
C GLU A 9 17.21 -0.05 5.91
N ASP A 10 15.92 -0.34 5.84
CA ASP A 10 15.30 -1.17 4.78
C ASP A 10 15.14 -0.41 3.45
N ALA A 11 15.33 0.90 3.45
CA ALA A 11 15.04 1.78 2.31
C ALA A 11 15.73 1.34 1.00
N SER A 12 16.98 0.87 1.07
CA SER A 12 17.71 0.41 -0.11
C SER A 12 17.07 -0.83 -0.75
N ALA A 13 16.64 -1.79 0.07
CA ALA A 13 15.97 -3.00 -0.41
C ALA A 13 14.57 -2.70 -0.95
N ILE A 14 13.82 -1.84 -0.27
CA ILE A 14 12.49 -1.37 -0.68
C ILE A 14 12.58 -0.61 -2.02
N GLN A 15 13.53 0.34 -2.13
CA GLN A 15 13.79 1.08 -3.37
C GLN A 15 14.14 0.14 -4.53
N SER A 16 14.95 -0.88 -4.28
CA SER A 16 15.33 -1.87 -5.29
C SER A 16 14.12 -2.64 -5.84
N ILE A 17 13.13 -3.00 -4.98
CA ILE A 17 11.87 -3.59 -5.41
C ILE A 17 11.06 -2.58 -6.24
N TYR A 18 10.92 -1.34 -5.76
CA TYR A 18 10.11 -0.29 -6.39
C TYR A 18 10.66 0.16 -7.74
N ARG A 19 11.98 0.20 -7.90
CA ARG A 19 12.67 0.56 -9.14
C ARG A 19 12.09 -0.17 -10.35
N TYR A 20 11.89 -1.49 -10.24
CA TYR A 20 11.33 -2.27 -11.34
C TYR A 20 9.97 -1.73 -11.80
N TYR A 21 9.11 -1.36 -10.84
CA TYR A 21 7.77 -0.85 -11.15
C TYR A 21 7.81 0.54 -11.77
N VAL A 22 8.75 1.39 -11.35
CA VAL A 22 8.94 2.72 -11.96
C VAL A 22 9.45 2.61 -13.39
N GLU A 23 10.48 1.80 -13.62
CA GLU A 23 11.19 1.74 -14.91
C GLU A 23 10.47 0.89 -15.97
N HIS A 24 9.67 -0.11 -15.56
CA HIS A 24 9.16 -1.11 -16.49
C HIS A 24 7.64 -1.25 -16.52
N THR A 25 6.91 -0.49 -15.71
CA THR A 25 5.45 -0.63 -15.61
C THR A 25 4.76 0.73 -15.45
N ALA A 26 3.44 0.73 -15.68
CA ALA A 26 2.58 1.84 -15.29
C ALA A 26 1.86 1.60 -13.95
N ILE A 27 2.25 0.58 -13.18
CA ILE A 27 1.66 0.26 -11.87
C ILE A 27 1.83 1.41 -10.87
N THR A 28 2.93 2.14 -10.96
CA THR A 28 3.10 3.45 -10.32
C THR A 28 3.23 4.53 -11.39
N PHE A 29 2.71 5.73 -11.11
CA PHE A 29 2.86 6.88 -12.00
C PHE A 29 4.09 7.74 -11.71
N GLU A 30 4.97 7.33 -10.78
CA GLU A 30 6.28 7.96 -10.67
C GLU A 30 7.09 7.71 -11.94
N LEU A 31 7.72 8.79 -12.45
CA LEU A 31 8.48 8.78 -13.70
C LEU A 31 9.97 8.53 -13.46
N GLU A 32 10.46 8.90 -12.28
CA GLU A 32 11.84 8.73 -11.85
C GLU A 32 11.89 7.86 -10.59
N VAL A 33 12.96 7.09 -10.45
CA VAL A 33 13.16 6.27 -9.26
C VAL A 33 13.57 7.15 -8.09
N PRO A 34 12.79 7.23 -7.00
CA PRO A 34 13.17 7.99 -5.82
C PRO A 34 14.51 7.51 -5.23
N SER A 35 15.28 8.40 -4.60
CA SER A 35 16.53 8.03 -3.95
C SER A 35 16.31 7.16 -2.71
N VAL A 36 17.38 6.54 -2.22
CA VAL A 36 17.34 5.77 -0.95
C VAL A 36 17.01 6.70 0.22
N GLU A 37 17.55 7.90 0.23
CA GLU A 37 17.30 8.93 1.25
C GLU A 37 15.82 9.35 1.24
N GLU A 38 15.23 9.48 0.07
CA GLU A 38 13.80 9.76 -0.06
C GLU A 38 12.96 8.61 0.50
N PHE A 39 13.31 7.35 0.22
CA PHE A 39 12.63 6.20 0.83
C PHE A 39 12.80 6.15 2.35
N GLN A 40 13.95 6.50 2.89
CA GLN A 40 14.14 6.65 4.34
C GLN A 40 13.17 7.67 4.93
N GLY A 41 13.01 8.80 4.26
CA GLY A 41 12.03 9.82 4.63
C GLY A 41 10.58 9.32 4.56
N ARG A 42 10.21 8.64 3.47
CA ARG A 42 8.87 8.05 3.29
C ARG A 42 8.55 7.04 4.40
N ILE A 43 9.48 6.14 4.74
CA ILE A 43 9.30 5.17 5.82
C ILE A 43 9.10 5.88 7.16
N LYS A 44 9.97 6.84 7.51
CA LYS A 44 9.87 7.62 8.74
C LYS A 44 8.51 8.33 8.85
N ASN A 45 8.16 9.10 7.83
CA ASN A 45 6.94 9.91 7.81
C ASN A 45 5.68 9.03 7.88
N THR A 46 5.68 7.89 7.18
CA THR A 46 4.55 6.95 7.25
C THR A 46 4.39 6.38 8.65
N LEU A 47 5.49 5.95 9.28
CA LEU A 47 5.47 5.34 10.62
C LEU A 47 5.02 6.30 11.73
N GLU A 48 5.04 7.61 11.52
CA GLU A 48 4.46 8.60 12.46
C GLU A 48 2.92 8.48 12.58
N ARG A 49 2.28 7.86 11.58
CA ARG A 49 0.83 7.80 11.50
C ARG A 49 0.28 6.42 11.22
N TYR A 50 0.91 5.68 10.29
CA TYR A 50 0.45 4.38 9.79
C TYR A 50 1.56 3.33 9.81
N PRO A 51 1.21 2.03 9.78
CA PRO A 51 2.19 0.97 9.63
C PRO A 51 2.88 1.02 8.25
N TYR A 52 4.16 0.66 8.24
CA TYR A 52 4.95 0.34 7.06
C TYR A 52 5.58 -1.04 7.29
N LEU A 53 5.27 -2.02 6.45
CA LEU A 53 5.64 -3.43 6.66
C LEU A 53 6.55 -3.94 5.55
N VAL A 54 7.46 -4.84 5.91
CA VAL A 54 8.25 -5.63 4.98
C VAL A 54 8.00 -7.11 5.19
N ALA A 55 8.05 -7.87 4.09
CA ALA A 55 8.11 -9.32 4.08
C ALA A 55 9.55 -9.76 3.86
N GLU A 56 10.11 -10.51 4.81
CA GLU A 56 11.49 -10.97 4.81
C GLU A 56 11.55 -12.50 4.72
N GLU A 57 12.35 -13.03 3.83
CA GLU A 57 12.68 -14.46 3.70
C GLU A 57 14.21 -14.61 3.61
N ASP A 58 14.79 -15.43 4.45
CA ASP A 58 16.25 -15.65 4.52
C ASP A 58 17.08 -14.35 4.62
N ARG A 59 16.59 -13.38 5.39
CA ARG A 59 17.16 -12.03 5.57
C ARG A 59 17.10 -11.14 4.31
N VAL A 60 16.34 -11.53 3.30
CA VAL A 60 16.10 -10.72 2.09
C VAL A 60 14.68 -10.19 2.13
N ILE A 61 14.52 -8.89 1.89
CA ILE A 61 13.19 -8.27 1.74
C ILE A 61 12.67 -8.63 0.35
N ILE A 62 11.53 -9.30 0.32
CA ILE A 62 10.87 -9.80 -0.91
C ILE A 62 9.57 -9.08 -1.24
N GLY A 63 9.13 -8.17 -0.40
CA GLY A 63 7.94 -7.34 -0.60
C GLY A 63 7.73 -6.38 0.55
N TYR A 64 6.91 -5.39 0.31
CA TYR A 64 6.52 -4.42 1.33
C TYR A 64 5.11 -3.90 1.09
N ALA A 65 4.48 -3.39 2.15
CA ALA A 65 3.19 -2.70 2.09
C ALA A 65 3.18 -1.54 3.08
N TYR A 66 2.43 -0.52 2.76
CA TYR A 66 2.20 0.61 3.66
C TYR A 66 0.79 1.13 3.52
N ALA A 67 0.32 1.83 4.55
CA ALA A 67 -0.87 2.63 4.49
C ALA A 67 -0.50 4.11 4.38
N GLY A 68 -1.33 4.87 3.71
CA GLY A 68 -1.20 6.31 3.53
C GLY A 68 -2.49 7.06 3.81
N ILE A 69 -2.40 8.38 3.86
CA ILE A 69 -3.56 9.27 3.98
C ILE A 69 -4.41 9.16 2.72
N PHE A 70 -5.71 8.86 2.87
CA PHE A 70 -6.65 8.86 1.75
C PHE A 70 -6.91 10.29 1.26
N TYR A 71 -7.26 11.21 2.18
CA TYR A 71 -7.37 12.66 1.93
C TYR A 71 -6.94 13.43 3.18
N ASP A 72 -6.25 14.56 2.97
CA ASP A 72 -5.68 15.39 4.05
C ASP A 72 -6.73 16.30 4.70
N ARG A 73 -7.75 15.68 5.33
CA ARG A 73 -8.74 16.35 6.19
C ARG A 73 -9.16 15.40 7.28
N ARG A 74 -9.32 15.89 8.51
CA ARG A 74 -9.67 15.07 9.70
C ARG A 74 -10.93 14.23 9.56
N ALA A 75 -11.89 14.65 8.74
CA ALA A 75 -13.09 13.86 8.45
C ALA A 75 -12.78 12.52 7.76
N TYR A 76 -11.58 12.36 7.19
CA TYR A 76 -11.11 11.12 6.56
C TYR A 76 -10.18 10.30 7.46
N ASP A 77 -10.05 10.63 8.75
CA ASP A 77 -9.13 9.95 9.68
C ASP A 77 -9.41 8.43 9.82
N TRP A 78 -10.64 7.99 9.52
CA TRP A 78 -11.03 6.56 9.52
C TRP A 78 -10.85 5.86 8.16
N SER A 79 -10.15 6.49 7.24
CA SER A 79 -9.90 5.99 5.88
C SER A 79 -8.41 5.99 5.58
N ALA A 80 -7.91 4.90 4.98
CA ALA A 80 -6.52 4.79 4.60
C ALA A 80 -6.38 4.23 3.17
N GLU A 81 -5.38 4.70 2.44
CA GLU A 81 -4.97 4.13 1.16
C GLU A 81 -3.91 3.05 1.38
N MET A 82 -4.07 1.91 0.71
CA MET A 82 -3.19 0.75 0.81
C MET A 82 -2.32 0.62 -0.42
N SER A 83 -1.02 0.38 -0.22
CA SER A 83 -0.06 0.06 -1.28
C SER A 83 0.72 -1.20 -0.95
N VAL A 84 0.96 -2.04 -1.97
CA VAL A 84 1.78 -3.25 -1.86
C VAL A 84 2.64 -3.43 -3.09
N TYR A 85 3.89 -3.80 -2.89
CA TYR A 85 4.84 -4.14 -3.94
C TYR A 85 5.59 -5.42 -3.55
N VAL A 86 5.70 -6.34 -4.49
CA VAL A 86 6.39 -7.62 -4.30
C VAL A 86 7.52 -7.71 -5.31
N GLN A 87 8.66 -8.25 -4.90
CA GLN A 87 9.81 -8.44 -5.79
C GLN A 87 9.40 -9.23 -7.03
N LYS A 88 9.82 -8.74 -8.21
CA LYS A 88 9.57 -9.44 -9.48
C LYS A 88 10.04 -10.89 -9.43
N GLY A 89 9.20 -11.79 -9.92
CA GLY A 89 9.49 -13.23 -9.94
C GLY A 89 9.09 -14.00 -8.68
N ILE A 90 8.63 -13.30 -7.63
CA ILE A 90 8.10 -13.93 -6.41
C ILE A 90 6.56 -13.87 -6.41
N HIS A 91 5.95 -14.44 -7.46
CA HIS A 91 4.49 -14.53 -7.54
C HIS A 91 3.97 -15.83 -6.93
N GLY A 92 2.73 -15.83 -6.44
CA GLY A 92 2.05 -17.02 -5.93
C GLY A 92 2.50 -17.53 -4.55
N LYS A 93 3.49 -16.92 -3.92
CA LYS A 93 3.96 -17.29 -2.56
C LYS A 93 3.15 -16.68 -1.41
N GLY A 94 2.07 -15.97 -1.68
CA GLY A 94 1.23 -15.36 -0.66
C GLY A 94 1.84 -14.12 0.03
N VAL A 95 2.93 -13.55 -0.50
CA VAL A 95 3.63 -12.40 0.11
C VAL A 95 2.69 -11.20 0.28
N GLY A 96 2.01 -10.78 -0.79
CA GLY A 96 1.06 -9.68 -0.75
C GLY A 96 -0.11 -9.96 0.21
N THR A 97 -0.59 -11.21 0.26
CA THR A 97 -1.65 -11.64 1.18
C THR A 97 -1.23 -11.45 2.62
N ALA A 98 -0.07 -11.98 3.01
CA ALA A 98 0.42 -11.89 4.38
C ALA A 98 0.69 -10.44 4.81
N LEU A 99 1.20 -9.60 3.90
CA LEU A 99 1.38 -8.17 4.14
C LEU A 99 0.04 -7.47 4.38
N TYR A 100 -0.98 -7.73 3.55
CA TYR A 100 -2.30 -7.12 3.68
C TYR A 100 -3.04 -7.56 4.94
N GLU A 101 -3.02 -8.86 5.25
CA GLU A 101 -3.66 -9.38 6.46
C GLU A 101 -3.07 -8.73 7.73
N LYS A 102 -1.73 -8.62 7.78
CA LYS A 102 -1.08 -7.96 8.92
C LYS A 102 -1.35 -6.45 8.95
N MET A 103 -1.39 -5.79 7.80
CA MET A 103 -1.71 -4.37 7.70
C MET A 103 -3.14 -4.10 8.19
N GLU A 104 -4.12 -4.89 7.73
CA GLU A 104 -5.52 -4.76 8.15
C GLU A 104 -5.69 -4.97 9.66
N GLU A 105 -4.96 -5.93 10.25
CA GLU A 105 -4.95 -6.13 11.71
C GLU A 105 -4.50 -4.87 12.45
N LEU A 106 -3.40 -4.25 11.99
CA LEU A 106 -2.84 -3.05 12.62
C LEU A 106 -3.74 -1.83 12.42
N LEU A 107 -4.31 -1.65 11.23
CA LEU A 107 -5.20 -0.53 10.91
C LEU A 107 -6.52 -0.61 11.70
N LYS A 108 -7.04 -1.81 11.96
CA LYS A 108 -8.19 -1.98 12.87
C LYS A 108 -7.89 -1.49 14.28
N LYS A 109 -6.69 -1.71 14.80
CA LYS A 109 -6.26 -1.19 16.11
C LYS A 109 -6.14 0.34 16.12
N GLN A 110 -5.98 0.97 14.95
CA GLN A 110 -5.99 2.42 14.77
C GLN A 110 -7.40 3.00 14.56
N HIS A 111 -8.44 2.17 14.60
CA HIS A 111 -9.85 2.50 14.34
C HIS A 111 -10.13 2.89 12.88
N ILE A 112 -9.29 2.43 11.94
CA ILE A 112 -9.58 2.58 10.51
C ILE A 112 -10.77 1.69 10.15
N VAL A 113 -11.69 2.25 9.36
CA VAL A 113 -12.92 1.60 8.91
C VAL A 113 -12.87 1.29 7.42
N ASN A 114 -12.33 2.23 6.63
CA ASN A 114 -12.29 2.12 5.17
C ASN A 114 -10.86 1.97 4.67
N LEU A 115 -10.65 1.00 3.80
CA LEU A 115 -9.41 0.82 3.05
C LEU A 115 -9.66 1.08 1.57
N PHE A 116 -8.77 1.82 0.96
CA PHE A 116 -8.80 2.13 -0.46
C PHE A 116 -7.54 1.64 -1.15
N ALA A 117 -7.67 1.26 -2.42
CA ALA A 117 -6.54 0.96 -3.30
C ALA A 117 -6.76 1.67 -4.63
N CYS A 118 -5.77 2.46 -5.05
CA CYS A 118 -5.72 3.09 -6.36
C CYS A 118 -4.88 2.21 -7.28
N ILE A 119 -5.49 1.72 -8.37
CA ILE A 119 -4.87 0.74 -9.26
C ILE A 119 -4.87 1.29 -10.68
N THR A 120 -3.72 1.32 -11.33
CA THR A 120 -3.63 1.60 -12.77
C THR A 120 -4.41 0.54 -13.54
N HIS A 121 -5.23 0.95 -14.49
CA HIS A 121 -6.09 0.05 -15.27
C HIS A 121 -5.71 0.12 -16.78
N PRO A 122 -5.62 -1.02 -17.49
CA PRO A 122 -5.89 -2.38 -17.00
C PRO A 122 -4.74 -2.97 -16.16
N ASN A 123 -5.09 -3.63 -15.05
CA ASN A 123 -4.17 -4.41 -14.24
C ASN A 123 -4.94 -5.58 -13.60
N ALA A 124 -5.24 -6.59 -14.41
CA ALA A 124 -6.09 -7.71 -14.01
C ALA A 124 -5.55 -8.47 -12.78
N GLU A 125 -4.21 -8.56 -12.63
CA GLU A 125 -3.59 -9.23 -11.48
C GLU A 125 -3.87 -8.47 -10.18
N SER A 126 -3.66 -7.16 -10.16
CA SER A 126 -3.91 -6.33 -8.98
C SER A 126 -5.40 -6.23 -8.67
N GLU A 127 -6.25 -6.04 -9.68
CA GLU A 127 -7.71 -6.00 -9.47
C GLU A 127 -8.23 -7.32 -8.90
N ALA A 128 -7.79 -8.48 -9.43
CA ALA A 128 -8.15 -9.79 -8.92
C ALA A 128 -7.60 -10.02 -7.50
N PHE A 129 -6.37 -9.58 -7.22
CA PHE A 129 -5.77 -9.65 -5.88
C PHE A 129 -6.62 -8.92 -4.84
N HIS A 130 -7.06 -7.70 -5.15
CA HIS A 130 -7.89 -6.91 -4.24
C HIS A 130 -9.31 -7.48 -4.13
N ALA A 131 -9.94 -7.88 -5.24
CA ALA A 131 -11.27 -8.49 -5.23
C ALA A 131 -11.31 -9.76 -4.37
N ALA A 132 -10.30 -10.63 -4.47
CA ALA A 132 -10.18 -11.83 -3.65
C ALA A 132 -10.05 -11.54 -2.13
N ARG A 133 -9.74 -10.29 -1.74
CA ARG A 133 -9.65 -9.82 -0.34
C ARG A 133 -10.86 -8.99 0.09
N GLY A 134 -11.92 -8.98 -0.71
CA GLY A 134 -13.15 -8.28 -0.38
C GLY A 134 -13.16 -6.80 -0.72
N TYR A 135 -12.21 -6.33 -1.55
CA TYR A 135 -12.30 -4.99 -2.12
C TYR A 135 -13.29 -4.99 -3.29
N GLU A 136 -14.10 -3.96 -3.38
CA GLU A 136 -15.06 -3.73 -4.45
C GLU A 136 -14.64 -2.50 -5.26
N ARG A 137 -14.76 -2.58 -6.58
CA ARG A 137 -14.52 -1.43 -7.46
C ARG A 137 -15.59 -0.36 -7.23
N LYS A 138 -15.17 0.86 -6.91
CA LYS A 138 -16.07 1.99 -6.59
C LYS A 138 -15.98 3.13 -7.61
N ALA A 139 -14.84 3.32 -8.27
CA ALA A 139 -14.67 4.37 -9.27
C ALA A 139 -13.73 3.93 -10.39
N HIS A 140 -13.88 4.58 -11.55
CA HIS A 140 -13.02 4.46 -12.71
C HIS A 140 -12.80 5.86 -13.30
N PHE A 141 -11.55 6.23 -13.49
CA PHE A 141 -11.17 7.50 -14.13
C PHE A 141 -10.37 7.21 -15.38
N GLU A 142 -10.91 7.64 -16.51
CA GLU A 142 -10.31 7.40 -17.82
C GLU A 142 -9.17 8.40 -18.09
N LYS A 143 -8.05 7.90 -18.64
CA LYS A 143 -6.93 8.68 -19.17
C LYS A 143 -6.43 9.78 -18.21
N CYS A 144 -6.30 9.44 -16.93
CA CYS A 144 -5.91 10.40 -15.89
C CYS A 144 -4.39 10.43 -15.62
N GLY A 145 -3.63 9.43 -16.08
CA GLY A 145 -2.17 9.38 -15.94
C GLY A 145 -1.48 9.15 -17.29
N TYR A 146 -0.33 9.81 -17.52
CA TYR A 146 0.47 9.60 -18.74
C TYR A 146 1.83 9.03 -18.38
N LYS A 147 2.12 7.82 -18.89
CA LYS A 147 3.41 7.14 -18.66
C LYS A 147 3.70 6.17 -19.81
N MET A 148 4.99 5.96 -20.13
CA MET A 148 5.44 5.03 -21.18
C MET A 148 4.80 5.29 -22.54
N GLY A 149 4.61 6.58 -22.86
CA GLY A 149 4.10 7.00 -24.17
C GLY A 149 2.60 6.90 -24.36
N GLN A 150 1.82 6.61 -23.31
CA GLN A 150 0.36 6.50 -23.43
C GLN A 150 -0.38 6.97 -22.17
N TRP A 151 -1.67 7.25 -22.34
CA TRP A 151 -2.59 7.55 -21.26
C TRP A 151 -3.09 6.27 -20.62
N TRP A 152 -3.21 6.29 -19.27
CA TRP A 152 -3.68 5.19 -18.45
C TRP A 152 -4.89 5.64 -17.63
N ASP A 153 -5.79 4.69 -17.43
CA ASP A 153 -6.89 4.84 -16.49
C ASP A 153 -6.44 4.45 -15.09
N ILE A 154 -7.22 4.85 -14.09
CA ILE A 154 -7.16 4.28 -12.74
C ILE A 154 -8.52 3.78 -12.29
N VAL A 155 -8.50 2.76 -11.45
CA VAL A 155 -9.67 2.32 -10.70
C VAL A 155 -9.41 2.46 -9.21
N TRP A 156 -10.45 2.83 -8.48
CA TRP A 156 -10.44 2.81 -7.02
C TRP A 156 -11.25 1.63 -6.53
N MET A 157 -10.64 0.85 -5.65
CA MET A 157 -11.28 -0.26 -4.96
C MET A 157 -11.34 0.04 -3.47
N GLN A 158 -12.44 -0.34 -2.82
CA GLN A 158 -12.69 -0.09 -1.39
C GLN A 158 -13.02 -1.39 -0.68
N LYS A 159 -12.51 -1.52 0.55
CA LYS A 159 -12.91 -2.54 1.52
C LYS A 159 -13.31 -1.88 2.83
N ILE A 160 -14.43 -2.30 3.39
CA ILE A 160 -14.86 -1.90 4.74
C ILE A 160 -14.38 -2.99 5.71
N ILE A 161 -13.59 -2.61 6.72
CA ILE A 161 -12.96 -3.54 7.67
C ILE A 161 -13.54 -3.46 9.08
N ALA A 162 -14.40 -2.47 9.35
CA ALA A 162 -15.12 -2.30 10.61
C ALA A 162 -16.48 -1.63 10.34
N PRO A 163 -17.47 -1.71 11.24
CA PRO A 163 -18.74 -1.03 11.07
C PRO A 163 -18.60 0.50 11.04
N HIS A 164 -19.54 1.17 10.36
CA HIS A 164 -19.69 2.62 10.40
C HIS A 164 -20.61 3.01 11.56
N ASP A 165 -20.03 3.15 12.74
CA ASP A 165 -20.78 3.54 13.94
C ASP A 165 -21.18 5.02 13.89
N GLU A 166 -22.30 5.39 14.54
CA GLU A 166 -22.77 6.79 14.63
C GLU A 166 -21.77 7.71 15.34
N ALA A 167 -21.00 7.15 16.29
CA ALA A 167 -19.93 7.84 17.02
C ALA A 167 -18.65 6.95 16.96
N PRO A 168 -17.88 7.01 15.89
CA PRO A 168 -16.70 6.17 15.75
C PRO A 168 -15.62 6.56 16.77
N GLU A 169 -14.92 5.56 17.29
CA GLU A 169 -13.76 5.78 18.15
C GLU A 169 -12.70 6.65 17.42
N PRO A 170 -12.05 7.60 18.10
CA PRO A 170 -11.05 8.45 17.50
C PRO A 170 -9.91 7.66 16.87
N PHE A 171 -9.44 8.12 15.71
CA PHE A 171 -8.26 7.57 15.07
C PHE A 171 -7.06 7.58 16.02
N GLN A 172 -6.33 6.48 16.06
CA GLN A 172 -5.10 6.33 16.83
C GLN A 172 -3.89 6.23 15.90
N ARG A 173 -2.85 7.02 16.21
CA ARG A 173 -1.59 6.92 15.47
C ARG A 173 -0.91 5.58 15.72
N PHE A 174 -0.13 5.13 14.77
CA PHE A 174 0.68 3.93 14.93
C PHE A 174 1.78 4.16 15.98
N THR A 175 1.90 3.21 16.93
CA THR A 175 2.85 3.31 18.05
C THR A 175 3.95 2.24 18.01
N GLY A 176 4.08 1.52 16.89
CA GLY A 176 5.15 0.55 16.69
C GLY A 176 4.93 -0.83 17.34
N GLY A 177 3.75 -1.15 17.83
CA GLY A 177 3.44 -2.46 18.43
C GLY A 177 2.97 -3.50 17.39
N PHE A 178 3.45 -4.75 17.53
CA PHE A 178 2.87 -5.93 16.86
C PHE A 178 1.85 -6.60 17.75
#